data_44702187510331bbfbd8c664699911c6
#
_entry.id   44702187510331bbfbd8c664699911c6
#
_cell.length_a   1.000
_cell.length_b   1.000
_cell.length_c   1.000
_cell.angle_alpha   90.00
_cell.angle_beta   90.00
_cell.angle_gamma   90.00
#
_symmetry.space_group_name_H-M   'P 1'
#
loop_
_entity.id
_entity.type
_entity.pdbx_description
1 polymer ?
#
loop_
_entity_poly.entity_id
_entity_poly.type
_entity_poly.pdbx_seq_one_letter_code
_entity_poly.pdbx_strand_id
1 'polypeptide(L)'
;MIIGAATMAIGCCTGKRPGYDTLIAHRGESVDAPENTLPAYKTAVERGFGFECDIYLSKDGRVFTFHDRDLKRTSGGVNKKKCADAMWAGELENIDVGSWGKWKGSKFAGTRPALLEEVLALARDGRQIYVEVKTGPEIVPAVKKVFEGQTNATPKNALFIAFNEATCKALKAAMPDYRVYWLVSPKKGTAFATADGIVAKLMELGVDGVDCHYKPDIVTAEYVKAIRGAGYEFHVWTVDELADTVEAFRRGVQTVTTNCAKKQLDEYRKAAK
;
A
#
# COMPACT_ATOMS: atom_id res chain seq x y z
N MET A 1 -26.91 -30.06 -15.86
CA MET A 1 -26.45 -28.68 -16.01
C MET A 1 -24.94 -28.68 -15.78
N ILE A 2 -24.17 -28.67 -16.87
CA ILE A 2 -22.70 -28.76 -16.84
C ILE A 2 -22.18 -27.34 -16.69
N ILE A 3 -21.58 -27.05 -15.52
CA ILE A 3 -20.89 -25.78 -15.27
C ILE A 3 -19.56 -25.87 -16.01
N GLY A 4 -19.47 -25.16 -17.15
CA GLY A 4 -18.27 -25.08 -17.93
C GLY A 4 -17.17 -24.34 -17.16
N ALA A 5 -16.09 -25.05 -16.81
CA ALA A 5 -14.85 -24.45 -16.36
C ALA A 5 -14.26 -23.62 -17.51
N ALA A 6 -14.32 -22.30 -17.40
CA ALA A 6 -13.63 -21.41 -18.32
C ALA A 6 -12.12 -21.59 -18.09
N THR A 7 -11.47 -22.32 -18.98
CA THR A 7 -10.01 -22.42 -19.04
C THR A 7 -9.47 -21.05 -19.39
N MET A 8 -8.89 -20.32 -18.44
CA MET A 8 -8.14 -19.10 -18.71
C MET A 8 -6.94 -19.46 -19.58
N ALA A 9 -7.01 -19.13 -20.88
CA ALA A 9 -5.87 -19.21 -21.75
C ALA A 9 -4.84 -18.16 -21.31
N ILE A 10 -3.79 -18.61 -20.61
CA ILE A 10 -2.64 -17.78 -20.23
C ILE A 10 -1.82 -17.59 -21.53
N GLY A 11 -2.27 -16.65 -22.37
CA GLY A 11 -1.56 -16.24 -23.57
C GLY A 11 -0.21 -15.64 -23.18
N CYS A 12 0.84 -16.00 -23.91
CA CYS A 12 2.21 -15.51 -23.75
C CYS A 12 2.26 -14.00 -24.05
N CYS A 13 1.90 -13.16 -23.07
CA CYS A 13 2.09 -11.72 -23.10
C CYS A 13 3.39 -11.39 -22.38
N THR A 14 4.23 -10.57 -22.99
CA THR A 14 5.50 -10.01 -22.45
C THR A 14 5.30 -9.04 -21.28
N GLY A 15 4.14 -9.06 -20.61
CA GLY A 15 3.75 -8.24 -19.48
C GLY A 15 4.15 -8.82 -18.13
N LYS A 16 4.06 -7.98 -17.09
CA LYS A 16 4.19 -8.43 -15.71
C LYS A 16 3.07 -9.42 -15.35
N ARG A 17 3.30 -10.24 -14.34
CA ARG A 17 2.37 -11.26 -13.82
C ARG A 17 2.45 -11.33 -12.31
N PRO A 18 1.47 -11.97 -11.63
CA PRO A 18 1.52 -12.17 -10.19
C PRO A 18 2.85 -12.82 -9.76
N GLY A 19 3.55 -12.15 -8.85
CA GLY A 19 4.87 -12.57 -8.37
C GLY A 19 5.25 -11.85 -7.09
N TYR A 20 6.36 -12.24 -6.51
CA TYR A 20 6.88 -11.66 -5.26
C TYR A 20 7.29 -10.19 -5.39
N ASP A 21 7.60 -9.72 -6.58
CA ASP A 21 8.02 -8.36 -6.92
C ASP A 21 6.90 -7.48 -7.45
N THR A 22 5.74 -8.07 -7.73
CA THR A 22 4.59 -7.40 -8.37
C THR A 22 3.34 -7.36 -7.51
N LEU A 23 3.22 -8.25 -6.51
CA LEU A 23 2.17 -8.21 -5.50
C LEU A 23 2.70 -7.55 -4.23
N ILE A 24 1.97 -6.53 -3.76
CA ILE A 24 2.26 -5.79 -2.53
C ILE A 24 1.19 -6.15 -1.50
N ALA A 25 1.62 -6.63 -0.34
CA ALA A 25 0.71 -7.04 0.73
C ALA A 25 0.14 -5.80 1.45
N HIS A 26 -1.16 -5.52 1.25
CA HIS A 26 -1.86 -4.35 1.77
C HIS A 26 -1.94 -4.39 3.31
N ARG A 27 -1.32 -3.42 3.98
CA ARG A 27 -1.18 -3.36 5.44
C ARG A 27 -0.48 -4.60 6.03
N GLY A 28 0.46 -5.17 5.27
CA GLY A 28 1.01 -6.49 5.48
C GLY A 28 0.10 -7.60 4.95
N GLU A 29 0.33 -8.86 5.32
CA GLU A 29 -0.58 -9.99 5.02
C GLU A 29 -1.84 -9.92 5.89
N SER A 30 -2.70 -8.94 5.64
CA SER A 30 -3.83 -8.56 6.49
C SER A 30 -4.98 -9.58 6.54
N VAL A 31 -4.99 -10.57 5.66
CA VAL A 31 -5.90 -11.71 5.77
C VAL A 31 -5.47 -12.68 6.88
N ASP A 32 -4.18 -12.81 7.13
CA ASP A 32 -3.59 -13.81 8.03
C ASP A 32 -3.07 -13.25 9.37
N ALA A 33 -2.93 -11.91 9.46
CA ALA A 33 -2.57 -11.21 10.70
C ALA A 33 -3.27 -9.84 10.77
N PRO A 34 -3.41 -9.21 11.95
CA PRO A 34 -4.05 -7.90 12.07
C PRO A 34 -3.34 -6.83 11.24
N GLU A 35 -4.12 -6.07 10.45
CA GLU A 35 -3.61 -5.02 9.58
C GLU A 35 -2.70 -4.01 10.29
N ASN A 36 -1.70 -3.48 9.59
CA ASN A 36 -0.79 -2.44 10.09
C ASN A 36 -0.06 -2.80 11.40
N THR A 37 0.30 -4.09 11.54
CA THR A 37 1.04 -4.58 12.71
C THR A 37 2.32 -5.32 12.30
N LEU A 38 3.30 -5.39 13.21
CA LEU A 38 4.52 -6.16 12.95
C LEU A 38 4.27 -7.62 12.59
N PRO A 39 3.31 -8.36 13.19
CA PRO A 39 2.96 -9.69 12.74
C PRO A 39 2.54 -9.76 11.26
N ALA A 40 1.73 -8.80 10.77
CA ALA A 40 1.29 -8.76 9.38
C ALA A 40 2.46 -8.48 8.42
N TYR A 41 3.33 -7.53 8.75
CA TYR A 41 4.50 -7.22 7.93
C TYR A 41 5.53 -8.35 7.92
N LYS A 42 5.82 -8.94 9.08
CA LYS A 42 6.72 -10.11 9.17
C LYS A 42 6.21 -11.27 8.33
N THR A 43 4.89 -11.53 8.38
CA THR A 43 4.27 -12.59 7.56
C THR A 43 4.45 -12.29 6.05
N ALA A 44 4.31 -11.03 5.60
CA ALA A 44 4.56 -10.66 4.21
C ALA A 44 6.02 -10.91 3.82
N VAL A 45 6.98 -10.45 4.64
CA VAL A 45 8.42 -10.62 4.40
C VAL A 45 8.85 -12.08 4.40
N GLU A 46 8.37 -12.89 5.35
CA GLU A 46 8.65 -14.33 5.44
C GLU A 46 8.13 -15.09 4.20
N ARG A 47 7.04 -14.63 3.62
CA ARG A 47 6.47 -15.15 2.37
C ARG A 47 7.16 -14.61 1.11
N GLY A 48 8.08 -13.67 1.25
CA GLY A 48 8.85 -13.09 0.16
C GLY A 48 8.18 -11.91 -0.55
N PHE A 49 7.13 -11.31 0.01
CA PHE A 49 6.44 -10.15 -0.55
C PHE A 49 7.01 -8.82 -0.02
N GLY A 50 6.88 -7.76 -0.83
CA GLY A 50 6.82 -6.40 -0.35
C GLY A 50 5.47 -6.12 0.32
N PHE A 51 5.35 -5.02 1.03
CA PHE A 51 4.11 -4.66 1.72
C PHE A 51 3.86 -3.16 1.69
N GLU A 52 2.62 -2.83 1.95
CA GLU A 52 2.18 -1.45 2.16
C GLU A 52 1.87 -1.24 3.64
N CYS A 53 2.05 -0.02 4.15
CA CYS A 53 1.71 0.41 5.49
C CYS A 53 1.19 1.84 5.51
N ASP A 54 0.13 2.08 6.30
CA ASP A 54 -0.43 3.41 6.55
C ASP A 54 0.25 4.06 7.76
N ILE A 55 0.63 5.35 7.69
CA ILE A 55 1.28 6.03 8.81
C ILE A 55 0.58 7.30 9.26
N TYR A 56 0.66 7.53 10.58
CA TYR A 56 0.25 8.75 11.28
C TYR A 56 1.38 9.29 12.16
N LEU A 57 1.26 10.57 12.54
CA LEU A 57 2.09 11.20 13.56
C LEU A 57 1.31 11.25 14.87
N SER A 58 1.89 10.72 15.95
CA SER A 58 1.34 10.86 17.30
C SER A 58 1.55 12.27 17.85
N LYS A 59 0.80 12.63 18.87
CA LYS A 59 0.88 13.95 19.52
C LYS A 59 2.28 14.26 20.08
N ASP A 60 3.02 13.24 20.50
CA ASP A 60 4.40 13.33 21.01
C ASP A 60 5.46 13.08 19.93
N GLY A 61 5.08 13.15 18.64
CA GLY A 61 6.01 13.20 17.51
C GLY A 61 6.57 11.85 17.06
N ARG A 62 5.94 10.72 17.42
CA ARG A 62 6.33 9.40 16.90
C ARG A 62 5.52 9.05 15.66
N VAL A 63 6.19 8.51 14.64
CA VAL A 63 5.51 8.00 13.43
C VAL A 63 5.14 6.54 13.65
N PHE A 64 3.86 6.23 13.54
CA PHE A 64 3.33 4.90 13.81
C PHE A 64 2.34 4.44 12.75
N THR A 65 2.13 3.12 12.66
CA THR A 65 1.26 2.53 11.65
C THR A 65 -0.17 2.43 12.13
N PHE A 66 -1.10 2.99 11.34
CA PHE A 66 -2.54 2.91 11.57
C PHE A 66 -3.30 3.33 10.31
N HIS A 67 -4.49 2.73 10.04
CA HIS A 67 -5.25 3.10 8.83
C HIS A 67 -6.30 4.18 9.10
N ASP A 68 -7.12 4.00 10.12
CA ASP A 68 -8.27 4.89 10.39
C ASP A 68 -7.81 6.20 11.03
N ARG A 69 -8.62 7.25 10.91
CA ARG A 69 -8.33 8.54 11.55
C ARG A 69 -8.43 8.48 13.08
N ASP A 70 -9.13 7.48 13.61
CA ASP A 70 -9.29 7.25 15.04
C ASP A 70 -9.00 5.79 15.40
N LEU A 71 -8.77 5.56 16.68
CA LEU A 71 -8.36 4.27 17.23
C LEU A 71 -9.51 3.27 17.41
N LYS A 72 -10.76 3.65 17.09
CA LYS A 72 -11.97 2.92 17.52
C LYS A 72 -12.05 1.50 16.99
N ARG A 73 -11.91 1.32 15.68
CA ARG A 73 -12.18 0.03 15.04
C ARG A 73 -11.21 -1.06 15.48
N THR A 74 -9.92 -0.81 15.37
CA THR A 74 -8.89 -1.82 15.64
C THR A 74 -8.55 -1.96 17.12
N SER A 75 -8.97 -1.02 17.97
CA SER A 75 -8.94 -1.20 19.42
C SER A 75 -10.16 -1.93 19.99
N GLY A 76 -11.04 -2.47 19.13
CA GLY A 76 -12.29 -3.09 19.59
C GLY A 76 -13.27 -2.12 20.27
N GLY A 77 -13.15 -0.82 20.01
CA GLY A 77 -14.01 0.22 20.59
C GLY A 77 -13.55 0.75 21.95
N VAL A 78 -12.44 0.25 22.49
CA VAL A 78 -11.91 0.65 23.81
C VAL A 78 -11.37 2.08 23.77
N ASN A 79 -10.69 2.47 22.70
CA ASN A 79 -10.20 3.81 22.49
C ASN A 79 -10.84 4.43 21.24
N LYS A 80 -11.32 5.69 21.34
CA LYS A 80 -11.98 6.43 20.25
C LYS A 80 -11.24 7.72 19.89
N LYS A 81 -10.05 7.92 20.45
CA LYS A 81 -9.23 9.11 20.21
C LYS A 81 -8.77 9.15 18.75
N LYS A 82 -8.62 10.36 18.22
CA LYS A 82 -7.99 10.52 16.90
C LYS A 82 -6.51 10.17 16.98
N CYS A 83 -5.96 9.61 15.92
CA CYS A 83 -4.55 9.27 15.84
C CYS A 83 -3.62 10.46 16.15
N ALA A 84 -3.93 11.64 15.62
CA ALA A 84 -3.15 12.87 15.84
C ALA A 84 -3.23 13.41 17.28
N ASP A 85 -4.24 13.01 18.05
CA ASP A 85 -4.43 13.44 19.45
C ASP A 85 -3.88 12.40 20.45
N ALA A 86 -3.52 11.20 19.97
CA ALA A 86 -3.00 10.12 20.79
C ALA A 86 -1.49 10.27 21.01
N MET A 87 -1.04 9.99 22.22
CA MET A 87 0.38 9.93 22.54
C MET A 87 0.92 8.52 22.33
N TRP A 88 2.14 8.41 21.85
CA TRP A 88 2.80 7.12 21.81
C TRP A 88 3.09 6.64 23.23
N ALA A 89 3.77 7.47 24.02
CA ALA A 89 4.15 7.13 25.39
C ALA A 89 2.92 6.96 26.29
N GLY A 90 2.80 5.79 26.90
CA GLY A 90 1.74 5.45 27.85
C GLY A 90 0.38 5.14 27.24
N GLU A 91 0.17 5.38 25.93
CA GLU A 91 -1.12 5.15 25.27
C GLU A 91 -1.01 4.20 24.08
N LEU A 92 -0.46 4.64 22.94
CA LEU A 92 -0.39 3.83 21.71
C LEU A 92 0.52 2.60 21.88
N GLU A 93 1.59 2.69 22.65
CA GLU A 93 2.48 1.56 22.94
C GLU A 93 1.81 0.45 23.77
N ASN A 94 0.68 0.74 24.42
CA ASN A 94 -0.07 -0.20 25.26
C ASN A 94 -1.45 -0.57 24.69
N ILE A 95 -1.86 0.02 23.55
CA ILE A 95 -3.16 -0.30 22.96
C ILE A 95 -3.10 -1.63 22.22
N ASP A 96 -4.08 -2.51 22.48
CA ASP A 96 -4.23 -3.77 21.76
C ASP A 96 -5.00 -3.55 20.45
N VAL A 97 -4.33 -3.72 19.34
CA VAL A 97 -4.90 -3.74 17.97
C VAL A 97 -4.88 -5.13 17.35
N GLY A 98 -4.59 -6.15 18.13
CA GLY A 98 -4.57 -7.55 17.72
C GLY A 98 -5.80 -8.37 18.14
N SER A 99 -6.78 -7.77 18.86
CA SER A 99 -7.94 -8.49 19.42
C SER A 99 -9.29 -8.00 18.92
N TRP A 100 -9.37 -7.35 17.75
CA TRP A 100 -10.62 -6.84 17.19
C TRP A 100 -11.18 -7.75 16.07
N GLY A 101 -12.49 -7.65 15.81
CA GLY A 101 -13.15 -8.38 14.73
C GLY A 101 -12.84 -9.88 14.75
N LYS A 102 -12.36 -10.41 13.64
CA LYS A 102 -11.99 -11.84 13.49
C LYS A 102 -10.77 -12.26 14.33
N TRP A 103 -10.01 -11.31 14.84
CA TRP A 103 -8.81 -11.57 15.65
C TRP A 103 -9.07 -11.75 17.14
N LYS A 104 -10.33 -11.57 17.58
CA LYS A 104 -10.71 -11.74 18.99
C LYS A 104 -10.38 -13.16 19.49
N GLY A 105 -9.61 -13.25 20.56
CA GLY A 105 -9.17 -14.52 21.12
C GLY A 105 -8.09 -15.25 20.31
N SER A 106 -7.48 -14.59 19.34
CA SER A 106 -6.38 -15.14 18.56
C SER A 106 -5.02 -15.00 19.26
N LYS A 107 -3.99 -15.63 18.69
CA LYS A 107 -2.60 -15.49 19.14
C LYS A 107 -2.03 -14.05 19.04
N PHE A 108 -2.77 -13.14 18.43
CA PHE A 108 -2.35 -11.75 18.24
C PHE A 108 -2.80 -10.81 19.34
N ALA A 109 -3.48 -11.31 20.38
CA ALA A 109 -3.87 -10.51 21.53
C ALA A 109 -2.65 -9.80 22.14
N GLY A 110 -2.84 -8.51 22.50
CA GLY A 110 -1.76 -7.66 23.01
C GLY A 110 -0.82 -7.07 21.94
N THR A 111 -1.11 -7.29 20.65
CA THR A 111 -0.34 -6.63 19.58
C THR A 111 -0.65 -5.15 19.55
N ARG A 112 0.40 -4.30 19.57
CA ARG A 112 0.29 -2.85 19.45
C ARG A 112 0.51 -2.37 18.01
N PRO A 113 0.17 -1.11 17.66
CA PRO A 113 0.65 -0.49 16.42
C PRO A 113 2.17 -0.55 16.33
N ALA A 114 2.72 -0.57 15.12
CA ALA A 114 4.17 -0.54 14.94
C ALA A 114 4.69 0.90 14.80
N LEU A 115 5.88 1.17 15.29
CA LEU A 115 6.62 2.37 14.92
C LEU A 115 7.18 2.23 13.50
N LEU A 116 7.26 3.34 12.76
CA LEU A 116 7.78 3.32 11.39
C LEU A 116 9.20 2.76 11.33
N GLU A 117 10.07 3.08 12.29
CA GLU A 117 11.43 2.52 12.38
C GLU A 117 11.44 0.99 12.51
N GLU A 118 10.48 0.40 13.22
CA GLU A 118 10.35 -1.05 13.36
C GLU A 118 9.91 -1.70 12.03
N VAL A 119 9.05 -1.00 11.28
CA VAL A 119 8.57 -1.43 9.96
C VAL A 119 9.71 -1.38 8.95
N LEU A 120 10.45 -0.26 8.90
CA LEU A 120 11.56 -0.08 7.96
C LEU A 120 12.73 -1.05 8.23
N ALA A 121 12.91 -1.50 9.47
CA ALA A 121 13.89 -2.53 9.81
C ALA A 121 13.59 -3.89 9.12
N LEU A 122 12.36 -4.10 8.65
CA LEU A 122 11.96 -5.30 7.89
C LEU A 122 12.27 -5.21 6.38
N ALA A 123 12.78 -4.08 5.90
CA ALA A 123 13.12 -3.90 4.49
C ALA A 123 14.08 -4.97 3.98
N ARG A 124 13.86 -5.45 2.75
CA ARG A 124 14.68 -6.45 2.07
C ARG A 124 14.96 -6.01 0.64
N ASP A 125 16.12 -6.39 0.14
CA ASP A 125 16.47 -6.12 -1.26
C ASP A 125 15.49 -6.80 -2.21
N GLY A 126 15.13 -6.07 -3.27
CA GLY A 126 14.18 -6.53 -4.28
C GLY A 126 12.72 -6.63 -3.80
N ARG A 127 12.39 -6.09 -2.61
CA ARG A 127 11.01 -6.01 -2.10
C ARG A 127 10.68 -4.58 -1.74
N GLN A 128 9.50 -4.12 -2.16
CA GLN A 128 9.10 -2.72 -1.98
C GLN A 128 8.29 -2.55 -0.69
N ILE A 129 8.60 -1.52 0.07
CA ILE A 129 7.75 -0.99 1.14
C ILE A 129 7.05 0.25 0.60
N TYR A 130 5.72 0.22 0.56
CA TYR A 130 4.86 1.35 0.22
C TYR A 130 4.42 2.01 1.52
N VAL A 131 4.83 3.25 1.75
CA VAL A 131 4.50 4.00 2.96
C VAL A 131 3.40 5.01 2.63
N GLU A 132 2.14 4.71 3.00
CA GLU A 132 1.03 5.64 2.84
C GLU A 132 1.01 6.69 3.94
N VAL A 133 1.21 7.95 3.57
CA VAL A 133 1.08 9.07 4.48
C VAL A 133 -0.36 9.53 4.55
N LYS A 134 -1.04 9.27 5.68
CA LYS A 134 -2.48 9.54 5.89
C LYS A 134 -2.80 10.99 6.24
N THR A 135 -1.80 11.82 6.52
CA THR A 135 -1.95 13.20 7.03
C THR A 135 -1.42 14.24 6.04
N GLY A 136 -1.42 15.50 6.45
CA GLY A 136 -0.84 16.60 5.69
C GLY A 136 0.69 16.62 5.76
N PRO A 137 1.31 17.65 5.16
CA PRO A 137 2.77 17.76 5.06
C PRO A 137 3.50 17.92 6.40
N GLU A 138 2.78 18.19 7.48
CA GLU A 138 3.33 18.36 8.84
C GLU A 138 4.06 17.10 9.36
N ILE A 139 3.75 15.92 8.86
CA ILE A 139 4.43 14.68 9.25
C ILE A 139 5.81 14.53 8.58
N VAL A 140 6.05 15.17 7.45
CA VAL A 140 7.22 14.91 6.59
C VAL A 140 8.56 15.06 7.31
N PRO A 141 8.78 16.09 8.18
CA PRO A 141 10.04 16.18 8.93
C PRO A 141 10.29 14.97 9.85
N ALA A 142 9.24 14.44 10.50
CA ALA A 142 9.38 13.27 11.36
C ALA A 142 9.66 12.01 10.54
N VAL A 143 8.98 11.81 9.41
CA VAL A 143 9.24 10.71 8.48
C VAL A 143 10.67 10.75 7.97
N LYS A 144 11.15 11.91 7.51
CA LYS A 144 12.54 12.08 7.04
C LYS A 144 13.54 11.68 8.11
N LYS A 145 13.35 12.15 9.34
CA LYS A 145 14.22 11.79 10.49
C LYS A 145 14.27 10.27 10.73
N VAL A 146 13.13 9.58 10.61
CA VAL A 146 13.08 8.12 10.75
C VAL A 146 13.88 7.44 9.64
N PHE A 147 13.72 7.86 8.39
CA PHE A 147 14.44 7.29 7.24
C PHE A 147 15.96 7.55 7.32
N GLU A 148 16.38 8.73 7.76
CA GLU A 148 17.80 9.05 7.98
C GLU A 148 18.48 8.15 9.04
N GLY A 149 17.70 7.64 9.99
CA GLY A 149 18.14 6.70 11.02
C GLY A 149 18.16 5.23 10.58
N GLN A 150 17.74 4.92 9.32
CA GLN A 150 17.62 3.54 8.82
C GLN A 150 18.67 3.25 7.74
N THR A 151 19.22 2.04 7.77
CA THR A 151 20.15 1.55 6.73
C THR A 151 19.51 0.57 5.76
N ASN A 152 18.43 -0.10 6.17
CA ASN A 152 17.76 -1.12 5.38
C ASN A 152 16.76 -0.56 4.36
N ALA A 153 16.03 0.52 4.73
CA ALA A 153 15.09 1.18 3.85
C ALA A 153 15.78 2.29 3.05
N THR A 154 15.86 2.11 1.76
CA THR A 154 16.56 2.98 0.80
C THR A 154 15.64 3.34 -0.36
N PRO A 155 15.99 4.32 -1.21
CA PRO A 155 15.21 4.62 -2.41
C PRO A 155 14.99 3.45 -3.38
N LYS A 156 15.76 2.35 -3.22
CA LYS A 156 15.61 1.14 -4.04
C LYS A 156 14.47 0.25 -3.59
N ASN A 157 14.16 0.25 -2.29
CA ASN A 157 13.20 -0.70 -1.69
C ASN A 157 12.12 -0.05 -0.83
N ALA A 158 12.06 1.28 -0.76
CA ALA A 158 11.00 2.02 -0.10
C ALA A 158 10.54 3.20 -0.96
N LEU A 159 9.26 3.53 -0.87
CA LEU A 159 8.63 4.64 -1.57
C LEU A 159 7.43 5.17 -0.78
N PHE A 160 6.94 6.32 -1.16
CA PHE A 160 5.80 6.97 -0.52
C PHE A 160 4.57 6.99 -1.42
N ILE A 161 3.41 6.87 -0.81
CA ILE A 161 2.12 7.09 -1.45
C ILE A 161 1.27 8.02 -0.58
N ALA A 162 0.49 8.92 -1.18
CA ALA A 162 -0.40 9.82 -0.45
C ALA A 162 -1.55 10.33 -1.33
N PHE A 163 -2.74 10.49 -0.73
CA PHE A 163 -3.86 11.21 -1.37
C PHE A 163 -3.67 12.72 -1.34
N ASN A 164 -3.06 13.22 -0.26
CA ASN A 164 -2.89 14.67 -0.05
C ASN A 164 -1.81 15.21 -0.99
N GLU A 165 -2.21 16.10 -1.90
CA GLU A 165 -1.34 16.69 -2.90
C GLU A 165 -0.19 17.49 -2.28
N ALA A 166 -0.47 18.26 -1.21
CA ALA A 166 0.56 19.03 -0.51
C ALA A 166 1.59 18.10 0.17
N THR A 167 1.13 16.93 0.68
CA THR A 167 2.03 15.90 1.24
C THR A 167 2.91 15.30 0.15
N CYS A 168 2.37 14.99 -1.04
CA CYS A 168 3.17 14.51 -2.17
C CYS A 168 4.28 15.50 -2.53
N LYS A 169 3.95 16.79 -2.69
CA LYS A 169 4.94 17.85 -2.98
C LYS A 169 5.99 17.97 -1.88
N ALA A 170 5.58 17.92 -0.61
CA ALA A 170 6.49 18.04 0.52
C ALA A 170 7.45 16.85 0.63
N LEU A 171 6.96 15.63 0.36
CA LEU A 171 7.79 14.40 0.32
C LEU A 171 8.85 14.48 -0.78
N LYS A 172 8.46 14.88 -2.01
CA LYS A 172 9.43 15.05 -3.11
C LYS A 172 10.46 16.12 -2.81
N ALA A 173 10.06 17.25 -2.20
CA ALA A 173 10.99 18.30 -1.83
C ALA A 173 11.96 17.90 -0.72
N ALA A 174 11.49 17.15 0.29
CA ALA A 174 12.29 16.77 1.45
C ALA A 174 13.17 15.53 1.20
N MET A 175 12.73 14.62 0.33
CA MET A 175 13.32 13.30 0.08
C MET A 175 13.33 13.00 -1.44
N PRO A 176 14.04 13.80 -2.27
CA PRO A 176 13.95 13.75 -3.74
C PRO A 176 14.36 12.42 -4.36
N ASP A 177 15.22 11.65 -3.71
CA ASP A 177 15.69 10.34 -4.19
C ASP A 177 14.64 9.24 -4.06
N TYR A 178 13.64 9.42 -3.17
CA TYR A 178 12.56 8.47 -2.99
C TYR A 178 11.44 8.72 -4.00
N ARG A 179 10.89 7.62 -4.54
CA ARG A 179 9.68 7.69 -5.37
C ARG A 179 8.49 8.09 -4.52
N VAL A 180 7.65 8.92 -5.09
CA VAL A 180 6.37 9.33 -4.52
C VAL A 180 5.29 9.10 -5.57
N TYR A 181 4.25 8.33 -5.23
CA TYR A 181 3.09 8.16 -6.09
C TYR A 181 1.88 8.86 -5.49
N TRP A 182 1.15 9.55 -6.33
CA TRP A 182 -0.10 10.15 -5.93
C TRP A 182 -1.21 9.09 -5.91
N LEU A 183 -1.90 8.95 -4.76
CA LEU A 183 -3.06 8.07 -4.62
C LEU A 183 -4.29 8.74 -5.20
N VAL A 184 -5.02 8.03 -6.06
CA VAL A 184 -6.25 8.54 -6.66
C VAL A 184 -7.32 7.47 -6.79
N SER A 185 -8.57 7.88 -6.57
CA SER A 185 -9.75 7.06 -6.86
C SER A 185 -10.58 7.74 -7.94
N PRO A 186 -10.32 7.49 -9.24
CA PRO A 186 -10.99 8.18 -10.33
C PRO A 186 -12.49 7.88 -10.34
N LYS A 187 -13.28 8.88 -10.75
CA LYS A 187 -14.74 8.78 -10.90
C LYS A 187 -15.12 9.19 -12.32
N LYS A 188 -16.08 8.48 -12.95
CA LYS A 188 -16.62 8.86 -14.26
C LYS A 188 -17.08 10.32 -14.23
N GLY A 189 -16.79 11.06 -15.30
CA GLY A 189 -17.14 12.49 -15.40
C GLY A 189 -16.19 13.46 -14.69
N THR A 190 -15.11 12.97 -14.07
CA THR A 190 -14.04 13.83 -13.51
C THR A 190 -12.81 13.85 -14.42
N ALA A 191 -11.95 14.86 -14.27
CA ALA A 191 -10.68 14.95 -15.01
C ALA A 191 -9.81 13.68 -14.81
N PHE A 192 -9.86 13.07 -13.64
CA PHE A 192 -9.06 11.87 -13.32
C PHE A 192 -9.60 10.56 -13.90
N ALA A 193 -10.74 10.59 -14.58
CA ALA A 193 -11.22 9.50 -15.42
C ALA A 193 -10.53 9.47 -16.80
N THR A 194 -9.70 10.48 -17.12
CA THR A 194 -8.90 10.56 -18.33
C THR A 194 -7.40 10.46 -18.02
N ALA A 195 -6.64 9.87 -18.92
CA ALA A 195 -5.19 9.78 -18.78
C ALA A 195 -4.53 11.17 -18.77
N ASP A 196 -4.98 12.07 -19.61
CA ASP A 196 -4.46 13.45 -19.68
C ASP A 196 -4.66 14.22 -18.38
N GLY A 197 -5.81 14.04 -17.72
CA GLY A 197 -6.08 14.64 -16.42
C GLY A 197 -5.16 14.13 -15.32
N ILE A 198 -4.83 12.84 -15.33
CA ILE A 198 -3.82 12.27 -14.43
C ILE A 198 -2.44 12.80 -14.75
N VAL A 199 -2.01 12.77 -16.01
CA VAL A 199 -0.68 13.25 -16.42
C VAL A 199 -0.48 14.71 -16.04
N ALA A 200 -1.46 15.59 -16.31
CA ALA A 200 -1.40 16.98 -15.91
C ALA A 200 -1.22 17.15 -14.39
N LYS A 201 -1.92 16.36 -13.58
CA LYS A 201 -1.79 16.39 -12.12
C LYS A 201 -0.43 15.88 -11.65
N LEU A 202 0.08 14.79 -12.21
CA LEU A 202 1.41 14.26 -11.86
C LEU A 202 2.53 15.26 -12.16
N MET A 203 2.42 15.96 -13.30
CA MET A 203 3.34 17.05 -13.64
C MET A 203 3.27 18.20 -12.61
N GLU A 204 2.06 18.63 -12.25
CA GLU A 204 1.85 19.69 -11.26
C GLU A 204 2.46 19.32 -9.89
N LEU A 205 2.32 18.07 -9.49
CA LEU A 205 2.82 17.55 -8.21
C LEU A 205 4.32 17.27 -8.21
N GLY A 206 4.93 17.07 -9.38
CA GLY A 206 6.34 16.69 -9.52
C GLY A 206 6.65 15.30 -8.98
N VAL A 207 5.68 14.39 -9.00
CA VAL A 207 5.79 13.02 -8.48
C VAL A 207 6.16 12.00 -9.56
N ASP A 208 6.53 10.80 -9.17
CA ASP A 208 7.08 9.77 -10.06
C ASP A 208 6.01 8.89 -10.71
N GLY A 209 4.79 8.93 -10.21
CA GLY A 209 3.71 8.11 -10.74
C GLY A 209 2.41 8.21 -9.97
N VAL A 210 1.50 7.31 -10.29
CA VAL A 210 0.16 7.20 -9.70
C VAL A 210 -0.06 5.80 -9.14
N ASP A 211 -0.68 5.73 -7.95
CA ASP A 211 -1.23 4.50 -7.41
C ASP A 211 -2.77 4.65 -7.36
N CYS A 212 -3.42 3.92 -8.26
CA CYS A 212 -4.81 4.17 -8.66
C CYS A 212 -5.75 3.12 -8.10
N HIS A 213 -6.87 3.54 -7.52
CA HIS A 213 -7.95 2.60 -7.19
C HIS A 213 -8.43 1.89 -8.45
N TYR A 214 -8.29 0.54 -8.48
CA TYR A 214 -8.61 -0.25 -9.64
C TYR A 214 -10.10 -0.22 -9.96
N LYS A 215 -10.43 0.32 -11.11
CA LYS A 215 -11.77 0.35 -11.70
C LYS A 215 -11.67 -0.10 -13.14
N PRO A 216 -12.09 -1.34 -13.46
CA PRO A 216 -11.90 -1.91 -14.80
C PRO A 216 -12.45 -1.05 -15.94
N ASP A 217 -13.52 -0.29 -15.68
CA ASP A 217 -14.16 0.61 -16.65
C ASP A 217 -13.34 1.87 -16.97
N ILE A 218 -12.40 2.25 -16.11
CA ILE A 218 -11.56 3.46 -16.24
C ILE A 218 -10.11 3.08 -16.52
N VAL A 219 -9.57 2.14 -15.74
CA VAL A 219 -8.18 1.68 -15.85
C VAL A 219 -8.07 0.70 -17.02
N THR A 220 -8.26 1.19 -18.25
CA THR A 220 -8.10 0.39 -19.49
C THR A 220 -6.62 0.28 -19.88
N ALA A 221 -6.31 -0.58 -20.85
CA ALA A 221 -4.94 -0.70 -21.38
C ALA A 221 -4.45 0.62 -22.01
N GLU A 222 -5.33 1.35 -22.70
CA GLU A 222 -5.05 2.66 -23.29
C GLU A 222 -4.77 3.71 -22.23
N TYR A 223 -5.58 3.72 -21.15
CA TYR A 223 -5.39 4.61 -20.02
C TYR A 223 -4.02 4.42 -19.36
N VAL A 224 -3.67 3.17 -19.04
CA VAL A 224 -2.36 2.83 -18.44
C VAL A 224 -1.22 3.15 -19.42
N LYS A 225 -1.36 2.79 -20.70
CA LYS A 225 -0.36 3.04 -21.74
C LYS A 225 -0.08 4.54 -21.92
N ALA A 226 -1.11 5.39 -21.89
CA ALA A 226 -0.95 6.83 -22.04
C ALA A 226 -0.18 7.43 -20.88
N ILE A 227 -0.52 7.08 -19.63
CA ILE A 227 0.16 7.59 -18.43
C ILE A 227 1.62 7.10 -18.39
N ARG A 228 1.86 5.82 -18.66
CA ARG A 228 3.21 5.26 -18.71
C ARG A 228 4.03 5.80 -19.90
N GLY A 229 3.39 6.04 -21.03
CA GLY A 229 4.00 6.68 -22.20
C GLY A 229 4.44 8.12 -21.95
N ALA A 230 3.81 8.81 -21.01
CA ALA A 230 4.23 10.12 -20.53
C ALA A 230 5.40 10.06 -19.50
N GLY A 231 5.93 8.86 -19.18
CA GLY A 231 7.09 8.66 -18.32
C GLY A 231 6.76 8.36 -16.85
N TYR A 232 5.48 8.19 -16.49
CA TYR A 232 5.07 7.93 -15.11
C TYR A 232 4.88 6.45 -14.80
N GLU A 233 5.14 6.06 -13.56
CA GLU A 233 4.83 4.73 -13.07
C GLU A 233 3.33 4.60 -12.76
N PHE A 234 2.76 3.38 -12.96
CA PHE A 234 1.33 3.10 -12.76
C PHE A 234 1.12 1.85 -11.93
N HIS A 235 0.50 2.02 -10.78
CA HIS A 235 0.21 0.99 -9.79
C HIS A 235 -1.28 0.99 -9.46
N VAL A 236 -1.79 -0.10 -8.87
CA VAL A 236 -3.21 -0.18 -8.46
C VAL A 236 -3.42 -0.81 -7.09
N TRP A 237 -4.49 -0.37 -6.43
CA TRP A 237 -5.01 -0.86 -5.14
C TRP A 237 -6.54 -0.86 -5.14
N THR A 238 -7.23 -1.56 -4.25
CA THR A 238 -6.87 -2.83 -3.64
C THR A 238 -7.55 -3.91 -4.45
N VAL A 239 -6.80 -4.86 -5.01
CA VAL A 239 -7.33 -5.87 -5.93
C VAL A 239 -7.17 -7.26 -5.30
N ASP A 240 -8.28 -7.86 -4.86
CA ASP A 240 -8.27 -9.13 -4.14
C ASP A 240 -8.67 -10.33 -5.01
N GLU A 241 -9.27 -10.08 -6.18
CA GLU A 241 -9.64 -11.13 -7.12
C GLU A 241 -8.49 -11.39 -8.11
N LEU A 242 -8.07 -12.66 -8.25
CA LEU A 242 -6.98 -13.04 -9.15
C LEU A 242 -7.24 -12.66 -10.59
N ALA A 243 -8.49 -12.80 -11.07
CA ALA A 243 -8.85 -12.44 -12.44
C ALA A 243 -8.59 -10.97 -12.73
N ASP A 244 -8.96 -10.07 -11.82
CA ASP A 244 -8.72 -8.63 -11.93
C ASP A 244 -7.23 -8.30 -11.83
N THR A 245 -6.50 -9.00 -10.97
CA THR A 245 -5.04 -8.84 -10.85
C THR A 245 -4.31 -9.23 -12.16
N VAL A 246 -4.67 -10.36 -12.75
CA VAL A 246 -4.10 -10.80 -14.03
C VAL A 246 -4.46 -9.81 -15.14
N GLU A 247 -5.70 -9.32 -15.17
CA GLU A 247 -6.14 -8.33 -16.16
C GLU A 247 -5.43 -6.98 -15.96
N ALA A 248 -5.23 -6.53 -14.72
CA ALA A 248 -4.45 -5.32 -14.44
C ALA A 248 -3.02 -5.42 -15.02
N PHE A 249 -2.33 -6.55 -14.84
CA PHE A 249 -1.01 -6.76 -15.43
C PHE A 249 -1.06 -6.82 -16.97
N ARG A 250 -2.09 -7.42 -17.57
CA ARG A 250 -2.29 -7.39 -19.03
C ARG A 250 -2.47 -5.97 -19.58
N ARG A 251 -3.09 -5.10 -18.80
CA ARG A 251 -3.25 -3.66 -19.14
C ARG A 251 -1.98 -2.85 -18.95
N GLY A 252 -0.91 -3.44 -18.39
CA GLY A 252 0.38 -2.79 -18.25
C GLY A 252 0.66 -2.18 -16.87
N VAL A 253 -0.17 -2.47 -15.86
CA VAL A 253 0.07 -2.09 -14.45
C VAL A 253 1.37 -2.72 -13.95
N GLN A 254 2.12 -2.01 -13.11
CA GLN A 254 3.44 -2.43 -12.66
C GLN A 254 3.42 -3.24 -11.38
N THR A 255 2.58 -2.87 -10.41
CA THR A 255 2.33 -3.64 -9.19
C THR A 255 0.85 -3.56 -8.80
N VAL A 256 0.42 -4.54 -8.04
CA VAL A 256 -0.93 -4.63 -7.48
C VAL A 256 -0.83 -4.76 -5.98
N THR A 257 -1.44 -3.83 -5.25
CA THR A 257 -1.63 -3.92 -3.80
C THR A 257 -2.88 -4.74 -3.50
N THR A 258 -2.75 -5.78 -2.66
CA THR A 258 -3.82 -6.74 -2.35
C THR A 258 -3.80 -7.18 -0.89
N ASN A 259 -4.97 -7.48 -0.32
CA ASN A 259 -5.08 -8.03 1.04
C ASN A 259 -4.62 -9.50 1.13
N CYS A 260 -4.48 -10.20 0.02
CA CYS A 260 -4.27 -11.65 -0.03
C CYS A 260 -3.16 -12.08 -1.02
N ALA A 261 -1.98 -11.48 -0.92
CA ALA A 261 -0.88 -11.68 -1.86
C ALA A 261 -0.47 -13.16 -2.01
N LYS A 262 -0.34 -13.87 -0.90
CA LYS A 262 0.01 -15.30 -0.90
C LYS A 262 -1.06 -16.15 -1.59
N LYS A 263 -2.33 -15.93 -1.28
CA LYS A 263 -3.46 -16.66 -1.88
C LYS A 263 -3.45 -16.46 -3.41
N GLN A 264 -3.36 -15.23 -3.88
CA GLN A 264 -3.34 -14.92 -5.32
C GLN A 264 -2.16 -15.58 -6.03
N LEU A 265 -0.96 -15.55 -5.45
CA LEU A 265 0.21 -16.19 -6.06
C LEU A 265 0.05 -17.70 -6.16
N ASP A 266 -0.50 -18.34 -5.13
CA ASP A 266 -0.74 -19.79 -5.13
C ASP A 266 -1.80 -20.20 -6.17
N GLU A 267 -2.90 -19.45 -6.25
CA GLU A 267 -3.96 -19.67 -7.25
C GLU A 267 -3.42 -19.48 -8.67
N TYR A 268 -2.64 -18.42 -8.90
CA TYR A 268 -2.00 -18.17 -10.20
C TYR A 268 -1.08 -19.33 -10.60
N ARG A 269 -0.23 -19.81 -9.69
CA ARG A 269 0.68 -20.92 -9.95
C ARG A 269 -0.02 -22.24 -10.21
N LYS A 270 -1.19 -22.48 -9.59
CA LYS A 270 -2.03 -23.64 -9.87
C LYS A 270 -2.66 -23.56 -11.26
N ALA A 271 -3.13 -22.40 -11.67
CA ALA A 271 -3.74 -22.19 -12.97
C ALA A 271 -2.72 -22.21 -14.13
N ALA A 272 -1.42 -22.01 -13.84
CA ALA A 272 -0.33 -22.01 -14.82
C ALA A 272 0.31 -23.40 -15.06
N LYS A 273 -0.11 -24.41 -14.26
CA LYS A 273 0.28 -25.83 -14.43
C LYS A 273 -0.70 -26.59 -15.30
#